data_fdf0e78b0fdcfd15f813b107712c7250
#
_entry.id   fdf0e78b0fdcfd15f813b107712c7250
#
_cell.length_a   1.000
_cell.length_b   1.000
_cell.length_c   1.000
_cell.angle_alpha   90.00
_cell.angle_beta   90.00
_cell.angle_gamma   90.00
#
_symmetry.space_group_name_H-M   'P 1'
#
loop_
_entity.id
_entity.type
_entity.pdbx_description
1 polymer ?
#
loop_
_entity_poly.entity_id
_entity_poly.type
_entity_poly.pdbx_seq_one_letter_code
_entity_poly.pdbx_strand_id
1 'polypeptide(L)'
;CINLTTGSHVAVKIHKDDGNVSEVIRKEINMLKAIRTLDPDKNNIVNFMEDFMFNNLSCLAFEMLDRSLWDLMEERRWIPLNLNEIRPVTHQLMIAFDVIKSIGIIHTDLKPDNIMLVNHNDQPFKIKLIDFGLARRVSEVSIGTIMQPSSFRAPEVTLGLPLTEAVDMWGVGCVMAFLYFEEFTQDLQDAVKTYPAKKSDIEYRDRMAFLSLLMSILDLNPETRLTPRDCLNNPFLNIFNAVRQTFNLVLTLELPTANITSNHHEDSFPSKIT
;
A
#
# COMPACT_ATOMS: atom_id res chain seq x y z
N CYS A 1 9.83 -7.00 21.77
CA CYS A 1 9.74 -8.20 22.62
C CYS A 1 10.17 -9.44 21.85
N ILE A 2 10.36 -10.56 22.57
CA ILE A 2 10.64 -11.87 21.97
C ILE A 2 9.55 -12.83 22.40
N ASN A 3 8.94 -13.53 21.45
CA ASN A 3 8.03 -14.63 21.76
C ASN A 3 8.86 -15.82 22.24
N LEU A 4 8.68 -16.21 23.49
CA LEU A 4 9.50 -17.27 24.14
C LEU A 4 9.22 -18.67 23.56
N THR A 5 8.07 -18.86 22.93
CA THR A 5 7.72 -20.16 22.33
C THR A 5 8.36 -20.34 20.95
N THR A 6 8.39 -19.28 20.15
CA THR A 6 8.89 -19.32 18.75
C THR A 6 10.29 -18.76 18.59
N GLY A 7 10.78 -17.98 19.58
CA GLY A 7 12.03 -17.21 19.47
C GLY A 7 11.96 -16.00 18.53
N SER A 8 10.78 -15.71 17.93
CA SER A 8 10.62 -14.61 17.00
C SER A 8 10.46 -13.26 17.71
N HIS A 9 10.94 -12.20 17.05
CA HIS A 9 10.69 -10.83 17.52
C HIS A 9 9.25 -10.43 17.22
N VAL A 10 8.63 -9.73 18.17
CA VAL A 10 7.26 -9.21 18.08
C VAL A 10 7.22 -7.77 18.58
N ALA A 11 6.35 -6.96 17.95
CA ALA A 11 6.00 -5.63 18.44
C ALA A 11 4.82 -5.75 19.43
N VAL A 12 4.93 -5.08 20.57
CA VAL A 12 3.86 -5.08 21.58
C VAL A 12 3.44 -3.66 21.87
N LYS A 13 2.17 -3.34 21.56
CA LYS A 13 1.51 -2.09 21.93
C LYS A 13 0.92 -2.25 23.32
N ILE A 14 1.34 -1.43 24.27
CA ILE A 14 0.86 -1.45 25.66
C ILE A 14 -0.02 -0.23 25.86
N HIS A 15 -1.28 -0.44 26.23
CA HIS A 15 -2.19 0.66 26.53
C HIS A 15 -1.91 1.18 27.94
N LYS A 16 -1.81 2.51 28.07
CA LYS A 16 -1.75 3.16 29.37
C LYS A 16 -3.13 3.07 30.02
N ASP A 17 -3.18 2.67 31.28
CA ASP A 17 -4.42 2.68 32.06
C ASP A 17 -4.64 4.09 32.62
N ASP A 18 -5.65 4.79 32.10
CA ASP A 18 -6.11 6.10 32.60
C ASP A 18 -7.55 6.03 33.16
N GLY A 19 -8.02 4.83 33.46
CA GLY A 19 -9.34 4.58 34.10
C GLY A 19 -10.56 4.70 33.14
N ASN A 20 -10.40 5.28 31.94
CA ASN A 20 -11.47 5.44 30.93
C ASN A 20 -11.27 4.58 29.66
N VAL A 21 -10.20 3.80 29.62
CA VAL A 21 -9.63 3.22 28.39
C VAL A 21 -10.35 1.94 27.94
N SER A 22 -11.16 1.31 28.80
CA SER A 22 -11.70 -0.04 28.50
C SER A 22 -12.56 -0.12 27.23
N GLU A 23 -13.33 0.91 26.92
CA GLU A 23 -14.18 0.89 25.71
C GLU A 23 -13.39 1.17 24.43
N VAL A 24 -12.43 2.10 24.47
CA VAL A 24 -11.56 2.42 23.33
C VAL A 24 -10.70 1.22 22.96
N ILE A 25 -10.06 0.60 23.97
CA ILE A 25 -9.25 -0.61 23.78
C ILE A 25 -10.11 -1.75 23.23
N ARG A 26 -11.31 -1.94 23.78
CA ARG A 26 -12.22 -2.99 23.31
C ARG A 26 -12.62 -2.78 21.84
N LYS A 27 -12.85 -1.53 21.42
CA LYS A 27 -13.14 -1.19 20.01
C LYS A 27 -11.94 -1.52 19.12
N GLU A 28 -10.73 -1.14 19.51
CA GLU A 28 -9.50 -1.48 18.78
C GLU A 28 -9.32 -3.00 18.65
N ILE A 29 -9.46 -3.75 19.76
CA ILE A 29 -9.35 -5.22 19.75
C ILE A 29 -10.40 -5.84 18.80
N ASN A 30 -11.65 -5.37 18.85
CA ASN A 30 -12.70 -5.86 17.97
C ASN A 30 -12.40 -5.57 16.49
N MET A 31 -11.82 -4.40 16.19
CA MET A 31 -11.39 -4.04 14.85
C MET A 31 -10.24 -4.94 14.38
N LEU A 32 -9.22 -5.14 15.23
CA LEU A 32 -8.10 -6.04 14.94
C LEU A 32 -8.56 -7.49 14.73
N LYS A 33 -9.53 -7.99 15.51
CA LYS A 33 -10.12 -9.31 15.30
C LYS A 33 -10.89 -9.41 13.98
N ALA A 34 -11.52 -8.34 13.52
CA ALA A 34 -12.18 -8.30 12.22
C ALA A 34 -11.16 -8.37 11.07
N ILE A 35 -10.08 -7.60 11.12
CA ILE A 35 -9.05 -7.62 10.07
C ILE A 35 -8.17 -8.89 10.11
N ARG A 36 -8.08 -9.59 11.26
CA ARG A 36 -7.33 -10.85 11.39
C ARG A 36 -7.85 -11.97 10.47
N THR A 37 -9.07 -11.86 9.98
CA THR A 37 -9.63 -12.81 8.99
C THR A 37 -9.03 -12.65 7.60
N LEU A 38 -8.32 -11.55 7.36
CA LEU A 38 -7.67 -11.24 6.10
C LEU A 38 -6.23 -11.80 6.11
N ASP A 39 -5.75 -12.23 4.94
CA ASP A 39 -4.36 -12.65 4.78
C ASP A 39 -3.44 -11.40 4.88
N PRO A 40 -2.59 -11.27 5.92
CA PRO A 40 -1.84 -10.04 6.16
C PRO A 40 -0.79 -9.76 5.08
N ASP A 41 -0.21 -10.78 4.46
CA ASP A 41 0.86 -10.63 3.48
C ASP A 41 0.31 -10.30 2.09
N LYS A 42 -0.80 -10.92 1.70
CA LYS A 42 -1.47 -10.64 0.43
C LYS A 42 -2.15 -9.27 0.44
N ASN A 43 -2.70 -8.88 1.57
CA ASN A 43 -3.49 -7.66 1.70
C ASN A 43 -2.69 -6.47 2.24
N ASN A 44 -1.39 -6.61 2.50
CA ASN A 44 -0.50 -5.55 2.97
C ASN A 44 -1.03 -4.86 4.24
N ILE A 45 -1.53 -5.65 5.18
CA ILE A 45 -2.04 -5.21 6.48
C ILE A 45 -1.20 -5.89 7.56
N VAL A 46 -0.98 -5.20 8.68
CA VAL A 46 -0.21 -5.75 9.80
C VAL A 46 -0.84 -7.03 10.32
N ASN A 47 -0.01 -8.03 10.62
CA ASN A 47 -0.44 -9.26 11.27
C ASN A 47 -0.66 -9.02 12.77
N PHE A 48 -1.92 -8.96 13.19
CA PHE A 48 -2.31 -8.97 14.60
C PHE A 48 -2.27 -10.40 15.13
N MET A 49 -1.42 -10.68 16.11
CA MET A 49 -1.18 -12.01 16.65
C MET A 49 -2.15 -12.34 17.77
N GLU A 50 -2.14 -11.54 18.85
CA GLU A 50 -2.96 -11.77 20.03
C GLU A 50 -3.16 -10.52 20.89
N ASP A 51 -4.17 -10.53 21.76
CA ASP A 51 -4.40 -9.60 22.84
C ASP A 51 -4.20 -10.33 24.18
N PHE A 52 -3.52 -9.72 25.14
CA PHE A 52 -3.25 -10.28 26.46
C PHE A 52 -3.12 -9.20 27.54
N MET A 53 -3.19 -9.62 28.80
CA MET A 53 -2.98 -8.72 29.94
C MET A 53 -1.59 -8.95 30.54
N PHE A 54 -0.87 -7.87 30.80
CA PHE A 54 0.41 -7.89 31.52
C PHE A 54 0.43 -6.78 32.59
N ASN A 55 0.62 -7.14 33.84
CA ASN A 55 0.59 -6.20 34.99
C ASN A 55 -0.66 -5.29 34.99
N ASN A 56 -1.82 -5.85 34.71
CA ASN A 56 -3.11 -5.16 34.58
C ASN A 56 -3.20 -4.18 33.39
N LEU A 57 -2.21 -4.18 32.48
CA LEU A 57 -2.23 -3.38 31.28
C LEU A 57 -2.66 -4.24 30.08
N SER A 58 -3.51 -3.71 29.23
CA SER A 58 -3.87 -4.36 27.97
C SER A 58 -2.73 -4.27 26.96
N CYS A 59 -2.35 -5.40 26.40
CA CYS A 59 -1.26 -5.53 25.45
C CYS A 59 -1.77 -6.16 24.16
N LEU A 60 -1.29 -5.64 23.03
CA LEU A 60 -1.57 -6.14 21.69
C LEU A 60 -0.25 -6.54 21.02
N ALA A 61 -0.14 -7.79 20.60
CA ALA A 61 1.04 -8.31 19.92
C ALA A 61 0.86 -8.31 18.39
N PHE A 62 1.88 -7.85 17.70
CA PHE A 62 1.93 -7.77 16.24
C PHE A 62 3.25 -8.35 15.73
N GLU A 63 3.29 -8.67 14.44
CA GLU A 63 4.54 -8.95 13.76
C GLU A 63 5.52 -7.77 13.92
N MET A 64 6.82 -8.07 13.91
CA MET A 64 7.86 -7.05 13.91
C MET A 64 8.08 -6.58 12.47
N LEU A 65 7.93 -5.28 12.26
CA LEU A 65 8.20 -4.61 10.98
C LEU A 65 9.47 -3.76 11.12
N ASP A 66 9.98 -3.23 10.01
CA ASP A 66 11.23 -2.46 9.96
C ASP A 66 11.00 -1.04 10.50
N ARG A 67 10.61 -0.10 9.67
CA ARG A 67 10.40 1.32 9.97
C ARG A 67 9.23 1.87 9.18
N SER A 68 8.71 3.02 9.61
CA SER A 68 7.63 3.70 8.88
C SER A 68 8.15 4.43 7.63
N LEU A 69 7.23 4.86 6.76
CA LEU A 69 7.60 5.76 5.65
C LEU A 69 8.01 7.14 6.16
N TRP A 70 7.52 7.56 7.32
CA TRP A 70 8.00 8.78 7.97
C TRP A 70 9.48 8.66 8.34
N ASP A 71 9.86 7.59 9.05
CA ASP A 71 11.26 7.32 9.43
C ASP A 71 12.17 7.20 8.21
N LEU A 72 11.69 6.54 7.14
CA LEU A 72 12.43 6.46 5.87
C LEU A 72 12.70 7.85 5.27
N MET A 73 11.69 8.74 5.27
CA MET A 73 11.87 10.10 4.76
C MET A 73 12.81 10.92 5.62
N GLU A 74 12.75 10.76 6.95
CA GLU A 74 13.69 11.40 7.87
C GLU A 74 15.13 10.93 7.64
N GLU A 75 15.38 9.63 7.52
CA GLU A 75 16.70 9.06 7.19
C GLU A 75 17.21 9.53 5.83
N ARG A 76 16.33 9.72 4.86
CA ARG A 76 16.63 10.30 3.54
C ARG A 76 16.81 11.82 3.59
N ARG A 77 16.72 12.45 4.76
CA ARG A 77 16.77 13.90 4.93
C ARG A 77 15.73 14.63 4.08
N TRP A 78 14.54 14.05 4.03
CA TRP A 78 13.37 14.56 3.27
C TRP A 78 13.55 14.61 1.75
N ILE A 79 14.58 13.94 1.21
CA ILE A 79 14.73 13.82 -0.25
C ILE A 79 13.55 13.01 -0.81
N PRO A 80 12.75 13.57 -1.74
CA PRO A 80 11.58 12.94 -2.29
C PRO A 80 11.84 11.57 -2.89
N LEU A 81 10.83 10.72 -2.88
CA LEU A 81 10.84 9.45 -3.58
C LEU A 81 10.61 9.67 -5.08
N ASN A 82 11.27 8.87 -5.90
CA ASN A 82 10.98 8.84 -7.33
C ASN A 82 9.74 7.98 -7.61
N LEU A 83 9.19 8.08 -8.84
CA LEU A 83 7.96 7.38 -9.20
C LEU A 83 8.08 5.85 -9.16
N ASN A 84 9.28 5.29 -9.35
CA ASN A 84 9.49 3.84 -9.24
C ASN A 84 9.45 3.36 -7.78
N GLU A 85 9.74 4.24 -6.82
CA GLU A 85 9.63 3.99 -5.38
C GLU A 85 8.19 4.20 -4.88
N ILE A 86 7.50 5.25 -5.38
CA ILE A 86 6.12 5.58 -5.00
C ILE A 86 5.12 4.55 -5.54
N ARG A 87 5.31 4.08 -6.77
CA ARG A 87 4.40 3.15 -7.45
C ARG A 87 4.12 1.87 -6.65
N PRO A 88 5.13 1.09 -6.19
CA PRO A 88 4.88 -0.11 -5.40
C PRO A 88 4.21 0.18 -4.05
N VAL A 89 4.52 1.30 -3.40
CA VAL A 89 3.85 1.73 -2.17
C VAL A 89 2.37 2.00 -2.44
N THR A 90 2.07 2.82 -3.45
CA THR A 90 0.68 3.14 -3.83
C THR A 90 -0.11 1.90 -4.21
N HIS A 91 0.46 1.01 -5.03
CA HIS A 91 -0.20 -0.23 -5.43
C HIS A 91 -0.59 -1.10 -4.22
N GLN A 92 0.30 -1.25 -3.25
CA GLN A 92 0.06 -2.03 -2.05
C GLN A 92 -0.99 -1.38 -1.14
N LEU A 93 -1.00 -0.03 -1.03
CA LEU A 93 -2.06 0.69 -0.32
C LEU A 93 -3.43 0.48 -0.97
N MET A 94 -3.52 0.49 -2.32
CA MET A 94 -4.78 0.20 -3.01
C MET A 94 -5.30 -1.20 -2.67
N ILE A 95 -4.43 -2.23 -2.60
CA ILE A 95 -4.83 -3.57 -2.18
C ILE A 95 -5.35 -3.57 -0.75
N ALA A 96 -4.64 -2.90 0.18
CA ALA A 96 -5.05 -2.82 1.58
C ALA A 96 -6.42 -2.12 1.72
N PHE A 97 -6.62 -0.98 1.04
CA PHE A 97 -7.86 -0.24 1.13
C PHE A 97 -9.04 -0.91 0.40
N ASP A 98 -8.81 -1.64 -0.70
CA ASP A 98 -9.88 -2.42 -1.36
C ASP A 98 -10.41 -3.52 -0.43
N VAL A 99 -9.52 -4.18 0.30
CA VAL A 99 -9.94 -5.26 1.20
C VAL A 99 -10.61 -4.75 2.47
N ILE A 100 -10.10 -3.68 3.14
CA ILE A 100 -10.76 -3.15 4.35
C ILE A 100 -12.10 -2.50 4.01
N LYS A 101 -12.22 -1.84 2.84
CA LYS A 101 -13.49 -1.37 2.31
C LYS A 101 -14.48 -2.50 2.12
N SER A 102 -14.06 -3.66 1.58
CA SER A 102 -14.93 -4.81 1.34
C SER A 102 -15.58 -5.39 2.61
N ILE A 103 -14.98 -5.14 3.78
CA ILE A 103 -15.52 -5.53 5.09
C ILE A 103 -16.14 -4.35 5.86
N GLY A 104 -16.36 -3.22 5.17
CA GLY A 104 -17.04 -2.03 5.70
C GLY A 104 -16.25 -1.27 6.76
N ILE A 105 -14.92 -1.21 6.64
CA ILE A 105 -14.02 -0.52 7.57
C ILE A 105 -13.42 0.71 6.89
N ILE A 106 -13.36 1.81 7.62
CA ILE A 106 -12.61 3.04 7.33
C ILE A 106 -11.44 3.10 8.29
N HIS A 107 -10.22 3.28 7.79
CA HIS A 107 -9.00 3.35 8.61
C HIS A 107 -8.95 4.62 9.46
N THR A 108 -9.31 5.76 8.88
CA THR A 108 -9.43 7.10 9.48
C THR A 108 -8.13 7.75 9.98
N ASP A 109 -7.00 7.08 10.02
CA ASP A 109 -5.71 7.64 10.49
C ASP A 109 -4.56 7.36 9.53
N LEU A 110 -4.80 7.40 8.21
CA LEU A 110 -3.74 7.21 7.24
C LEU A 110 -2.78 8.40 7.25
N LYS A 111 -1.50 8.08 7.42
CA LYS A 111 -0.35 9.00 7.38
C LYS A 111 0.93 8.19 7.17
N PRO A 112 2.07 8.80 6.81
CA PRO A 112 3.33 8.08 6.59
C PRO A 112 3.81 7.25 7.80
N ASP A 113 3.48 7.67 9.03
CA ASP A 113 3.79 6.95 10.26
C ASP A 113 3.09 5.58 10.35
N ASN A 114 1.89 5.48 9.77
CA ASN A 114 1.04 4.29 9.81
C ASN A 114 1.22 3.37 8.59
N ILE A 115 2.26 3.61 7.80
CA ILE A 115 2.68 2.76 6.68
C ILE A 115 4.10 2.28 6.98
N MET A 116 4.25 1.01 7.35
CA MET A 116 5.56 0.46 7.69
C MET A 116 6.14 -0.42 6.59
N LEU A 117 7.45 -0.33 6.41
CA LEU A 117 8.24 -1.24 5.59
C LEU A 117 8.35 -2.59 6.31
N VAL A 118 8.26 -3.68 5.56
CA VAL A 118 8.37 -5.04 6.13
C VAL A 118 9.83 -5.37 6.46
N ASN A 119 10.70 -5.24 5.47
CA ASN A 119 12.15 -5.36 5.56
C ASN A 119 12.73 -4.67 4.32
N HIS A 120 13.15 -3.42 4.48
CA HIS A 120 13.55 -2.59 3.34
C HIS A 120 14.81 -3.08 2.62
N ASN A 121 15.69 -3.81 3.33
CA ASN A 121 16.92 -4.36 2.76
C ASN A 121 16.63 -5.53 1.82
N ASP A 122 15.77 -6.47 2.25
CA ASP A 122 15.49 -7.70 1.51
C ASP A 122 14.31 -7.56 0.55
N GLN A 123 13.34 -6.70 0.90
CA GLN A 123 12.11 -6.44 0.15
C GLN A 123 11.86 -4.93 0.02
N PRO A 124 12.61 -4.22 -0.86
CA PRO A 124 12.49 -2.78 -1.01
C PRO A 124 11.04 -2.34 -1.30
N PHE A 125 10.54 -1.37 -0.53
CA PHE A 125 9.18 -0.83 -0.64
C PHE A 125 8.04 -1.86 -0.50
N LYS A 126 8.29 -3.03 0.11
CA LYS A 126 7.21 -3.88 0.63
C LYS A 126 6.69 -3.23 1.90
N ILE A 127 5.39 -2.87 1.90
CA ILE A 127 4.77 -2.15 3.01
C ILE A 127 3.63 -2.95 3.65
N LYS A 128 3.27 -2.54 4.86
CA LYS A 128 2.03 -2.92 5.53
C LYS A 128 1.38 -1.71 6.19
N LEU A 129 0.06 -1.62 6.07
CA LEU A 129 -0.77 -0.66 6.78
C LEU A 129 -0.91 -1.11 8.23
N ILE A 130 -0.67 -0.20 9.18
CA ILE A 130 -0.71 -0.47 10.62
C ILE A 130 -1.69 0.46 11.34
N ASP A 131 -1.88 0.23 12.63
CA ASP A 131 -2.62 1.04 13.61
C ASP A 131 -4.10 1.29 13.26
N PHE A 132 -4.93 0.31 13.58
CA PHE A 132 -6.39 0.37 13.46
C PHE A 132 -7.09 0.91 14.72
N GLY A 133 -6.35 1.59 15.62
CA GLY A 133 -6.88 2.11 16.87
C GLY A 133 -7.97 3.18 16.70
N LEU A 134 -7.95 3.92 15.60
CA LEU A 134 -8.97 4.91 15.25
C LEU A 134 -9.94 4.42 14.16
N ALA A 135 -9.75 3.21 13.64
CA ALA A 135 -10.59 2.66 12.58
C ALA A 135 -12.06 2.55 13.02
N ARG A 136 -12.98 2.73 12.06
CA ARG A 136 -14.44 2.73 12.30
C ARG A 136 -15.16 1.86 11.27
N ARG A 137 -16.29 1.30 11.65
CA ARG A 137 -17.23 0.76 10.68
C ARG A 137 -17.97 1.89 9.99
N VAL A 138 -18.17 1.76 8.67
CA VAL A 138 -18.98 2.74 7.90
C VAL A 138 -20.34 2.97 8.55
N SER A 139 -20.98 1.90 9.05
CA SER A 139 -22.28 1.96 9.71
C SER A 139 -22.29 2.72 11.05
N GLU A 140 -21.12 3.03 11.63
CA GLU A 140 -20.97 3.73 12.91
C GLU A 140 -20.57 5.19 12.72
N VAL A 141 -20.36 5.62 11.47
CA VAL A 141 -19.95 6.99 11.16
C VAL A 141 -21.19 7.86 10.89
N SER A 142 -21.27 8.98 11.57
CA SER A 142 -22.33 9.97 11.40
C SER A 142 -21.80 11.26 10.81
N ILE A 143 -22.70 12.06 10.23
CA ILE A 143 -22.39 13.41 9.72
C ILE A 143 -21.80 14.25 10.86
N GLY A 144 -20.72 14.99 10.56
CA GLY A 144 -19.99 15.81 11.51
C GLY A 144 -18.99 15.05 12.40
N THR A 145 -18.82 13.73 12.20
CA THR A 145 -17.74 13.00 12.86
C THR A 145 -16.38 13.56 12.45
N ILE A 146 -15.58 13.99 13.42
CA ILE A 146 -14.20 14.43 13.19
C ILE A 146 -13.30 13.19 13.16
N MET A 147 -12.54 13.06 12.08
CA MET A 147 -11.56 11.97 11.89
C MET A 147 -10.38 12.48 11.06
N GLN A 148 -9.37 11.68 10.92
CA GLN A 148 -8.12 11.93 10.21
C GLN A 148 -7.22 13.01 10.83
N PRO A 149 -5.90 12.86 10.75
CA PRO A 149 -4.95 13.92 11.10
C PRO A 149 -5.20 15.16 10.25
N SER A 150 -5.03 16.35 10.83
CA SER A 150 -5.39 17.63 10.18
C SER A 150 -4.80 17.81 8.78
N SER A 151 -3.53 17.40 8.59
CA SER A 151 -2.83 17.50 7.30
C SER A 151 -3.28 16.48 6.25
N PHE A 152 -4.00 15.44 6.66
CA PHE A 152 -4.49 14.36 5.78
C PHE A 152 -6.02 14.31 5.73
N ARG A 153 -6.69 15.35 6.29
CA ARG A 153 -8.15 15.37 6.44
C ARG A 153 -8.84 15.73 5.15
N ALA A 154 -9.79 14.87 4.75
CA ALA A 154 -10.60 15.06 3.56
C ALA A 154 -11.53 16.27 3.67
N PRO A 155 -11.86 16.95 2.55
CA PRO A 155 -12.73 18.11 2.54
C PRO A 155 -14.10 17.84 3.15
N GLU A 156 -14.72 16.71 2.88
CA GLU A 156 -16.02 16.29 3.40
C GLU A 156 -16.03 16.16 4.93
N VAL A 157 -14.90 15.75 5.53
CA VAL A 157 -14.75 15.72 7.01
C VAL A 157 -14.72 17.13 7.57
N THR A 158 -13.98 18.04 6.93
CA THR A 158 -13.84 19.43 7.36
C THR A 158 -15.17 20.20 7.22
N LEU A 159 -15.93 19.90 6.15
CA LEU A 159 -17.19 20.56 5.82
C LEU A 159 -18.40 19.92 6.51
N GLY A 160 -18.21 18.82 7.26
CA GLY A 160 -19.30 18.13 7.94
C GLY A 160 -20.30 17.49 6.97
N LEU A 161 -19.84 16.98 5.83
CA LEU A 161 -20.65 16.28 4.84
C LEU A 161 -20.78 14.79 5.16
N PRO A 162 -21.65 14.04 4.45
CA PRO A 162 -21.70 12.57 4.58
C PRO A 162 -20.34 11.93 4.34
N LEU A 163 -19.96 10.97 5.21
CA LEU A 163 -18.66 10.35 5.20
C LEU A 163 -18.77 8.90 4.75
N THR A 164 -17.82 8.49 3.91
CA THR A 164 -17.68 7.11 3.39
C THR A 164 -16.21 6.69 3.45
N GLU A 165 -15.90 5.51 2.95
CA GLU A 165 -14.51 5.02 2.80
C GLU A 165 -13.66 5.91 1.84
N ALA A 166 -14.30 6.81 1.10
CA ALA A 166 -13.60 7.76 0.23
C ALA A 166 -12.65 8.70 1.01
N VAL A 167 -12.87 8.89 2.32
CA VAL A 167 -11.95 9.69 3.16
C VAL A 167 -10.55 9.08 3.22
N ASP A 168 -10.43 7.74 3.24
CA ASP A 168 -9.13 7.07 3.24
C ASP A 168 -8.41 7.26 1.90
N MET A 169 -9.15 7.30 0.79
CA MET A 169 -8.57 7.58 -0.53
C MET A 169 -7.97 8.98 -0.61
N TRP A 170 -8.64 9.99 -0.04
CA TRP A 170 -8.02 11.32 0.10
C TRP A 170 -6.70 11.25 0.87
N GLY A 171 -6.66 10.51 1.98
CA GLY A 171 -5.45 10.27 2.75
C GLY A 171 -4.33 9.64 1.90
N VAL A 172 -4.65 8.67 1.03
CA VAL A 172 -3.67 8.09 0.09
C VAL A 172 -3.12 9.15 -0.86
N GLY A 173 -3.97 10.00 -1.42
CA GLY A 173 -3.52 11.12 -2.27
C GLY A 173 -2.55 12.06 -1.53
N CYS A 174 -2.85 12.39 -0.27
CA CYS A 174 -1.96 13.19 0.57
C CYS A 174 -0.62 12.49 0.83
N VAL A 175 -0.62 11.17 1.08
CA VAL A 175 0.62 10.39 1.24
C VAL A 175 1.42 10.37 -0.07
N MET A 176 0.78 10.15 -1.21
CA MET A 176 1.47 10.19 -2.52
C MET A 176 2.11 11.55 -2.77
N ALA A 177 1.39 12.64 -2.47
CA ALA A 177 1.91 14.00 -2.58
C ALA A 177 3.10 14.23 -1.63
N PHE A 178 2.98 13.84 -0.37
CA PHE A 178 4.05 13.92 0.64
C PHE A 178 5.33 13.18 0.21
N LEU A 179 5.20 12.02 -0.40
CA LEU A 179 6.37 11.24 -0.85
C LEU A 179 7.04 11.82 -2.10
N TYR A 180 6.31 12.57 -2.93
CA TYR A 180 6.79 13.09 -4.20
C TYR A 180 7.32 14.53 -4.13
N PHE A 181 6.77 15.38 -3.24
CA PHE A 181 7.11 16.80 -3.18
C PHE A 181 8.03 17.12 -2.00
N GLU A 182 9.04 17.93 -2.26
CA GLU A 182 9.96 18.44 -1.24
C GLU A 182 9.30 19.51 -0.36
N GLU A 183 8.36 20.28 -0.95
CA GLU A 183 7.61 21.34 -0.28
C GLU A 183 6.16 21.37 -0.77
N PHE A 184 5.25 21.93 0.04
CA PHE A 184 3.86 22.17 -0.36
C PHE A 184 3.83 23.16 -1.54
N THR A 185 3.38 22.69 -2.71
CA THR A 185 3.24 23.56 -3.89
C THR A 185 1.79 24.04 -4.01
N GLN A 186 1.60 25.28 -4.47
CA GLN A 186 0.28 25.83 -4.72
C GLN A 186 -0.37 25.25 -5.98
N ASP A 187 0.43 24.76 -6.93
CA ASP A 187 -0.03 24.15 -8.18
C ASP A 187 0.63 22.77 -8.37
N LEU A 188 -0.13 21.75 -8.02
CA LEU A 188 0.25 20.34 -8.20
C LEU A 188 0.59 20.00 -9.67
N GLN A 189 -0.14 20.58 -10.63
CA GLN A 189 0.08 20.28 -12.04
C GLN A 189 1.41 20.81 -12.52
N ASP A 190 1.72 22.05 -12.15
CA ASP A 190 2.95 22.71 -12.56
C ASP A 190 4.18 22.05 -11.88
N ALA A 191 4.04 21.73 -10.60
CA ALA A 191 5.08 21.04 -9.85
C ALA A 191 5.42 19.68 -10.44
N VAL A 192 4.45 18.82 -10.75
CA VAL A 192 4.71 17.50 -11.35
C VAL A 192 5.29 17.60 -12.75
N LYS A 193 4.92 18.62 -13.54
CA LYS A 193 5.46 18.84 -14.89
C LYS A 193 6.93 19.29 -14.87
N THR A 194 7.30 20.10 -13.90
CA THR A 194 8.57 20.80 -13.86
C THR A 194 9.61 20.15 -12.93
N TYR A 195 9.18 19.47 -11.88
CA TYR A 195 10.08 18.88 -10.87
C TYR A 195 9.97 17.35 -10.81
N PRO A 196 11.09 16.63 -10.72
CA PRO A 196 12.46 17.05 -11.05
C PRO A 196 12.62 17.41 -12.54
N ALA A 197 13.73 18.04 -12.95
CA ALA A 197 13.93 18.43 -14.35
C ALA A 197 13.75 17.25 -15.31
N LYS A 198 12.98 17.45 -16.40
CA LYS A 198 12.64 16.41 -17.39
C LYS A 198 13.91 15.82 -18.03
N LYS A 199 14.04 14.49 -18.02
CA LYS A 199 15.18 13.76 -18.61
C LYS A 199 14.82 13.05 -19.92
N SER A 200 13.57 12.59 -20.08
CA SER A 200 13.12 11.85 -21.27
C SER A 200 11.61 11.95 -21.47
N ASP A 201 11.12 11.57 -22.67
CA ASP A 201 9.68 11.53 -22.95
C ASP A 201 8.96 10.39 -22.22
N ILE A 202 9.67 9.31 -21.90
CA ILE A 202 9.13 8.20 -21.12
C ILE A 202 8.85 8.68 -19.68
N GLU A 203 9.82 9.38 -19.09
CA GLU A 203 9.67 9.97 -17.76
C GLU A 203 8.53 11.00 -17.72
N TYR A 204 8.38 11.81 -18.76
CA TYR A 204 7.28 12.77 -18.84
C TYR A 204 5.92 12.08 -18.87
N ARG A 205 5.76 10.99 -19.67
CA ARG A 205 4.52 10.21 -19.70
C ARG A 205 4.21 9.57 -18.35
N ASP A 206 5.22 9.06 -17.66
CA ASP A 206 5.07 8.47 -16.34
C ASP A 206 4.61 9.50 -15.31
N ARG A 207 5.17 10.71 -15.34
CA ARG A 207 4.72 11.84 -14.52
C ARG A 207 3.27 12.24 -14.82
N MET A 208 2.88 12.28 -16.09
CA MET A 208 1.50 12.60 -16.45
C MET A 208 0.53 11.53 -15.98
N ALA A 209 0.91 10.25 -16.03
CA ALA A 209 0.10 9.16 -15.49
C ALA A 209 -0.02 9.27 -13.95
N PHE A 210 1.08 9.58 -13.27
CA PHE A 210 1.08 9.83 -11.82
C PHE A 210 0.18 11.03 -11.45
N LEU A 211 0.34 12.15 -12.15
CA LEU A 211 -0.47 13.36 -11.93
C LEU A 211 -1.96 13.08 -12.13
N SER A 212 -2.32 12.38 -13.21
CA SER A 212 -3.71 12.01 -13.49
C SER A 212 -4.31 11.17 -12.37
N LEU A 213 -3.56 10.18 -11.87
CA LEU A 213 -3.99 9.35 -10.75
C LEU A 213 -4.14 10.20 -9.47
N LEU A 214 -3.13 11.01 -9.14
CA LEU A 214 -3.11 11.85 -7.95
C LEU A 214 -4.30 12.83 -7.93
N MET A 215 -4.57 13.51 -9.04
CA MET A 215 -5.71 14.44 -9.18
C MET A 215 -7.06 13.73 -9.00
N SER A 216 -7.20 12.50 -9.52
CA SER A 216 -8.44 11.74 -9.40
C SER A 216 -8.65 11.16 -7.99
N ILE A 217 -7.58 10.90 -7.24
CA ILE A 217 -7.64 10.50 -5.83
C ILE A 217 -7.90 11.72 -4.93
N LEU A 218 -7.39 12.89 -5.28
CA LEU A 218 -7.63 14.16 -4.59
C LEU A 218 -8.84 14.93 -5.16
N ASP A 219 -9.81 14.23 -5.77
CA ASP A 219 -11.07 14.84 -6.16
C ASP A 219 -11.81 15.34 -4.90
N LEU A 220 -12.24 16.60 -4.94
CA LEU A 220 -12.97 17.23 -3.83
C LEU A 220 -14.32 16.57 -3.58
N ASN A 221 -14.94 16.04 -4.62
CA ASN A 221 -16.20 15.31 -4.52
C ASN A 221 -15.93 13.82 -4.19
N PRO A 222 -16.30 13.33 -2.99
CA PRO A 222 -16.09 11.94 -2.60
C PRO A 222 -16.83 10.92 -3.47
N GLU A 223 -17.90 11.33 -4.18
CA GLU A 223 -18.68 10.43 -5.06
C GLU A 223 -17.95 10.16 -6.39
N THR A 224 -17.15 11.10 -6.88
CA THR A 224 -16.35 10.96 -8.12
C THR A 224 -14.90 10.59 -7.85
N ARG A 225 -14.45 10.67 -6.60
CA ARG A 225 -13.12 10.25 -6.17
C ARG A 225 -12.89 8.78 -6.46
N LEU A 226 -11.75 8.44 -7.08
CA LEU A 226 -11.44 7.06 -7.44
C LEU A 226 -11.46 6.13 -6.22
N THR A 227 -12.08 4.96 -6.42
CA THR A 227 -12.01 3.86 -5.46
C THR A 227 -10.66 3.13 -5.54
N PRO A 228 -10.25 2.36 -4.50
CA PRO A 228 -9.03 1.57 -4.56
C PRO A 228 -8.98 0.65 -5.78
N ARG A 229 -10.10 0.02 -6.12
CA ARG A 229 -10.22 -0.90 -7.27
C ARG A 229 -10.04 -0.20 -8.60
N ASP A 230 -10.58 1.02 -8.75
CA ASP A 230 -10.39 1.83 -9.96
C ASP A 230 -8.92 2.22 -10.13
N CYS A 231 -8.27 2.59 -9.01
CA CYS A 231 -6.84 2.91 -9.00
C CYS A 231 -5.97 1.74 -9.44
N LEU A 232 -6.27 0.49 -9.03
CA LEU A 232 -5.52 -0.70 -9.43
C LEU A 232 -5.54 -0.92 -10.96
N ASN A 233 -6.54 -0.39 -11.67
CA ASN A 233 -6.63 -0.41 -13.13
C ASN A 233 -5.98 0.82 -13.81
N ASN A 234 -5.48 1.79 -13.04
CA ASN A 234 -4.90 3.01 -13.60
C ASN A 234 -3.56 2.72 -14.29
N PRO A 235 -3.26 3.36 -15.45
CA PRO A 235 -2.00 3.17 -16.17
C PRO A 235 -0.75 3.37 -15.33
N PHE A 236 -0.74 4.31 -14.40
CA PHE A 236 0.40 4.53 -13.50
C PHE A 236 0.75 3.28 -12.68
N LEU A 237 -0.24 2.55 -12.17
CA LEU A 237 -0.02 1.34 -11.37
C LEU A 237 0.17 0.07 -12.22
N ASN A 238 -0.32 0.08 -13.47
CA ASN A 238 -0.30 -1.09 -14.36
C ASN A 238 0.92 -1.18 -15.29
N ILE A 239 1.86 -0.25 -15.25
CA ILE A 239 3.06 -0.27 -16.12
C ILE A 239 3.87 -1.56 -15.98
N PHE A 240 3.90 -2.20 -14.81
CA PHE A 240 4.53 -3.50 -14.64
C PHE A 240 3.87 -4.61 -15.49
N ASN A 241 2.55 -4.57 -15.64
CA ASN A 241 1.84 -5.51 -16.50
C ASN A 241 2.11 -5.21 -17.99
N ALA A 242 2.19 -3.95 -18.38
CA ALA A 242 2.52 -3.55 -19.75
C ALA A 242 3.95 -3.93 -20.13
N VAL A 243 4.93 -3.68 -19.26
CA VAL A 243 6.33 -4.08 -19.47
C VAL A 243 6.47 -5.60 -19.49
N ARG A 244 5.81 -6.32 -18.60
CA ARG A 244 5.81 -7.79 -18.57
C ARG A 244 5.15 -8.39 -19.82
N GLN A 245 4.06 -7.80 -20.30
CA GLN A 245 3.42 -8.20 -21.57
C GLN A 245 4.33 -7.93 -22.76
N THR A 246 5.01 -6.78 -22.81
CA THR A 246 5.97 -6.44 -23.87
C THR A 246 7.18 -7.38 -23.84
N PHE A 247 7.72 -7.71 -22.66
CA PHE A 247 8.81 -8.66 -22.50
C PHE A 247 8.40 -10.08 -22.92
N ASN A 248 7.19 -10.52 -22.56
CA ASN A 248 6.66 -11.82 -22.98
C ASN A 248 6.39 -11.85 -24.51
N LEU A 249 5.94 -10.73 -25.12
CA LEU A 249 5.77 -10.64 -26.56
C LEU A 249 7.12 -10.71 -27.30
N VAL A 250 8.15 -10.03 -26.80
CA VAL A 250 9.51 -10.07 -27.36
C VAL A 250 10.09 -11.49 -27.26
N LEU A 251 9.94 -12.16 -26.11
CA LEU A 251 10.40 -13.55 -25.94
C LEU A 251 9.66 -14.56 -26.84
N THR A 252 8.38 -14.30 -27.14
CA THR A 252 7.61 -15.15 -28.07
C THR A 252 7.94 -14.89 -29.55
N LEU A 253 8.45 -13.71 -29.89
CA LEU A 253 8.84 -13.34 -31.24
C LEU A 253 10.29 -13.75 -31.58
N GLU A 254 11.16 -13.97 -30.58
CA GLU A 254 12.57 -14.32 -30.78
C GLU A 254 12.88 -15.81 -30.74
N LEU A 255 11.88 -16.69 -30.59
CA LEU A 255 12.09 -18.12 -30.75
C LEU A 255 11.85 -18.52 -32.21
N PRO A 256 12.90 -18.76 -33.01
CA PRO A 256 12.71 -19.35 -34.34
C PRO A 256 12.11 -20.74 -34.14
N THR A 257 11.03 -21.02 -34.86
CA THR A 257 10.53 -22.38 -35.00
C THR A 257 11.60 -23.20 -35.70
N ALA A 258 12.41 -23.94 -34.98
CA ALA A 258 13.27 -24.96 -35.53
C ALA A 258 12.38 -26.05 -36.10
N ASN A 259 12.15 -25.99 -37.40
CA ASN A 259 11.60 -27.12 -38.18
C ASN A 259 12.57 -28.29 -38.06
N ILE A 260 12.29 -29.21 -37.19
CA ILE A 260 12.94 -30.53 -37.17
C ILE A 260 12.29 -31.33 -38.31
N THR A 261 12.84 -31.24 -39.53
CA THR A 261 12.58 -32.22 -40.58
C THR A 261 13.27 -33.50 -40.19
N SER A 262 12.49 -34.47 -39.78
CA SER A 262 12.95 -35.88 -39.61
C SER A 262 13.24 -36.47 -40.98
N ASN A 263 14.51 -36.51 -41.37
CA ASN A 263 14.97 -37.39 -42.42
C ASN A 263 15.23 -38.77 -41.82
N HIS A 264 14.32 -39.69 -42.07
CA HIS A 264 14.59 -41.12 -41.98
C HIS A 264 15.59 -41.50 -43.07
N HIS A 265 16.84 -41.80 -42.72
CA HIS A 265 17.70 -42.67 -43.51
C HIS A 265 17.83 -44.00 -42.74
N GLU A 266 17.18 -45.01 -43.32
CA GLU A 266 17.54 -46.42 -43.11
C GLU A 266 18.96 -46.65 -43.62
N ASP A 267 19.88 -47.05 -42.78
CA ASP A 267 21.09 -47.70 -43.17
C ASP A 267 21.30 -48.97 -42.36
N SER A 268 21.32 -50.03 -43.14
CA SER A 268 21.47 -51.42 -42.82
C SER A 268 22.84 -51.73 -42.16
N PHE A 269 22.81 -52.47 -41.04
CA PHE A 269 23.97 -53.12 -40.46
C PHE A 269 24.32 -54.40 -41.24
N PRO A 270 25.61 -54.68 -41.52
CA PRO A 270 26.09 -56.03 -41.73
C PRO A 270 26.74 -56.58 -40.41
N SER A 271 26.28 -57.73 -40.04
CA SER A 271 26.91 -58.66 -39.07
C SER A 271 28.24 -59.15 -39.55
N LYS A 272 29.25 -59.26 -38.65
CA LYS A 272 30.14 -60.42 -38.39
C LYS A 272 31.32 -60.06 -37.48
N ILE A 273 31.42 -60.74 -36.35
CA ILE A 273 32.37 -61.80 -35.92
C ILE A 273 33.83 -61.31 -35.79
N THR A 274 34.33 -61.27 -34.66
CA THR A 274 34.97 -62.22 -33.73
C THR A 274 35.14 -61.60 -32.36
#